data_6cf6317669e47877f37ee3a5d6a4e776
#
_entry.id   6cf6317669e47877f37ee3a5d6a4e776
#
_cell.length_a   1.000
_cell.length_b   1.000
_cell.length_c   1.000
_cell.angle_alpha   90.00
_cell.angle_beta   90.00
_cell.angle_gamma   90.00
#
_symmetry.space_group_name_H-M   'P 1'
#
loop_
_entity.id
_entity.type
_entity.pdbx_description
1 polymer ?
#
loop_
_entity_poly.entity_id
_entity_poly.type
_entity_poly.pdbx_seq_one_letter_code
_entity_poly.pdbx_strand_id
1 'polypeptide(L)'
;VTLAMVIVPSRDHVGSYAELKTKIDEEIGSINGTYSTMNWTPVCYFYHGFSFEELVAMYYVADIALVTPLRDGMNLVAKEYVATKQDNPGVLILSEMAGASVELSDALLINPNDTDQIEQAICRALKMPLEEQRERLQRMQAILSVQTVNKWAADFMREWRQTAEKNKRLQKKKISAQDRNEIKTLYDQARKRLILLDYDGTLTAFKKHPEDAVPTPALRDMLQRLYSDPRNHVTI
;
A
#
# COMPACT_ATOMS: atom_id res chain seq x y z
N VAL A 1 -7.06 -32.95 2.92
CA VAL A 1 -6.47 -31.61 3.00
C VAL A 1 -6.53 -31.14 4.43
N THR A 2 -5.47 -30.55 4.93
CA THR A 2 -5.42 -29.93 6.26
C THR A 2 -4.96 -28.49 6.10
N LEU A 3 -5.66 -27.55 6.72
CA LEU A 3 -5.26 -26.15 6.80
C LEU A 3 -4.42 -25.93 8.06
N ALA A 4 -3.14 -25.61 7.90
CA ALA A 4 -2.34 -25.11 9.01
C ALA A 4 -2.47 -23.58 9.07
N MET A 5 -3.10 -23.07 10.12
CA MET A 5 -3.31 -21.63 10.33
C MET A 5 -2.38 -21.14 11.43
N VAL A 6 -1.48 -20.25 11.10
CA VAL A 6 -0.54 -19.63 12.03
C VAL A 6 -0.91 -18.16 12.20
N ILE A 7 -1.23 -17.77 13.43
CA ILE A 7 -1.51 -16.37 13.80
C ILE A 7 -0.56 -15.97 14.90
N VAL A 8 0.32 -15.03 14.60
CA VAL A 8 1.22 -14.47 15.60
C VAL A 8 0.49 -13.38 16.39
N PRO A 9 0.38 -13.50 17.73
CA PRO A 9 -0.26 -12.48 18.55
C PRO A 9 0.39 -11.11 18.34
N SER A 10 -0.42 -10.13 17.94
CA SER A 10 0.01 -8.75 17.81
C SER A 10 -1.15 -7.83 18.22
N ARG A 11 -0.86 -6.79 18.99
CA ARG A 11 -1.84 -5.78 19.41
C ARG A 11 -3.03 -6.35 20.22
N ASP A 12 -2.81 -7.36 21.04
CA ASP A 12 -3.86 -8.03 21.86
C ASP A 12 -4.58 -7.08 22.83
N HIS A 13 -4.00 -5.89 23.08
CA HIS A 13 -4.62 -4.84 23.90
C HIS A 13 -5.68 -4.01 23.16
N VAL A 14 -5.90 -4.23 21.88
CA VAL A 14 -6.91 -3.53 21.06
C VAL A 14 -8.16 -4.39 21.00
N GLY A 15 -9.28 -3.93 21.55
CA GLY A 15 -10.52 -4.70 21.70
C GLY A 15 -11.02 -5.37 20.41
N SER A 16 -10.91 -4.71 19.26
CA SER A 16 -11.30 -5.28 17.95
C SER A 16 -10.50 -6.54 17.56
N TYR A 17 -9.23 -6.65 17.98
CA TYR A 17 -8.41 -7.84 17.72
C TYR A 17 -8.80 -9.01 18.63
N ALA A 18 -9.17 -8.73 19.88
CA ALA A 18 -9.67 -9.75 20.81
C ALA A 18 -11.01 -10.33 20.34
N GLU A 19 -11.91 -9.47 19.85
CA GLU A 19 -13.20 -9.91 19.27
C GLU A 19 -13.01 -10.77 18.01
N LEU A 20 -12.09 -10.37 17.12
CA LEU A 20 -11.77 -11.15 15.93
C LEU A 20 -11.18 -12.51 16.29
N LYS A 21 -10.26 -12.56 17.27
CA LYS A 21 -9.72 -13.82 17.78
C LYS A 21 -10.80 -14.75 18.29
N THR A 22 -11.73 -14.24 19.10
CA THR A 22 -12.85 -15.05 19.61
C THR A 22 -13.67 -15.65 18.49
N LYS A 23 -14.00 -14.88 17.46
CA LYS A 23 -14.73 -15.38 16.29
C LYS A 23 -13.96 -16.46 15.55
N ILE A 24 -12.65 -16.28 15.35
CA ILE A 24 -11.79 -17.30 14.72
C ILE A 24 -11.79 -18.59 15.54
N ASP A 25 -11.64 -18.50 16.86
CA ASP A 25 -11.65 -19.67 17.76
C ASP A 25 -12.99 -20.43 17.69
N GLU A 26 -14.12 -19.70 17.66
CA GLU A 26 -15.46 -20.27 17.53
C GLU A 26 -15.65 -21.00 16.18
N GLU A 27 -15.27 -20.36 15.08
CA GLU A 27 -15.37 -20.94 13.73
C GLU A 27 -14.50 -22.18 13.58
N ILE A 28 -13.24 -22.12 14.03
CA ILE A 28 -12.33 -23.27 14.00
C ILE A 28 -12.88 -24.40 14.87
N GLY A 29 -13.40 -24.09 16.05
CA GLY A 29 -14.05 -25.07 16.94
C GLY A 29 -15.24 -25.74 16.27
N SER A 30 -16.10 -24.99 15.61
CA SER A 30 -17.25 -25.50 14.84
C SER A 30 -16.84 -26.39 13.68
N ILE A 31 -15.87 -25.96 12.86
CA ILE A 31 -15.35 -26.72 11.72
C ILE A 31 -14.72 -28.03 12.20
N ASN A 32 -13.83 -27.95 13.18
CA ASN A 32 -13.16 -29.13 13.71
C ASN A 32 -14.14 -30.10 14.39
N GLY A 33 -15.10 -29.59 15.16
CA GLY A 33 -16.13 -30.41 15.78
C GLY A 33 -17.03 -31.15 14.78
N THR A 34 -17.26 -30.54 13.61
CA THR A 34 -18.14 -31.13 12.59
C THR A 34 -17.39 -32.14 11.70
N TYR A 35 -16.14 -31.86 11.34
CA TYR A 35 -15.46 -32.60 10.27
C TYR A 35 -14.26 -33.44 10.72
N SER A 36 -13.80 -33.33 11.97
CA SER A 36 -12.69 -34.16 12.45
C SER A 36 -13.06 -35.64 12.50
N THR A 37 -12.05 -36.47 12.32
CA THR A 37 -12.10 -37.90 12.58
C THR A 37 -11.08 -38.26 13.67
N MET A 38 -11.05 -39.53 14.10
CA MET A 38 -10.08 -39.95 15.13
C MET A 38 -8.61 -39.67 14.76
N ASN A 39 -8.29 -39.66 13.48
CA ASN A 39 -6.91 -39.57 12.96
C ASN A 39 -6.66 -38.29 12.12
N TRP A 40 -7.64 -37.39 11.99
CA TRP A 40 -7.51 -36.25 11.12
C TRP A 40 -8.34 -35.06 11.62
N THR A 41 -7.76 -33.87 11.57
CA THR A 41 -8.38 -32.60 11.91
C THR A 41 -8.26 -31.64 10.72
N PRO A 42 -9.35 -31.03 10.25
CA PRO A 42 -9.31 -30.15 9.08
C PRO A 42 -8.49 -28.88 9.29
N VAL A 43 -8.51 -28.27 10.49
CA VAL A 43 -7.79 -27.05 10.79
C VAL A 43 -6.84 -27.25 11.97
N CYS A 44 -5.54 -27.17 11.70
CA CYS A 44 -4.50 -27.09 12.74
C CYS A 44 -4.22 -25.60 13.02
N TYR A 45 -4.60 -25.14 14.19
CA TYR A 45 -4.55 -23.72 14.56
C TYR A 45 -3.45 -23.45 15.58
N PHE A 46 -2.59 -22.49 15.29
CA PHE A 46 -1.47 -22.07 16.12
C PHE A 46 -1.56 -20.57 16.41
N TYR A 47 -1.81 -20.21 17.66
CA TYR A 47 -1.86 -18.82 18.10
C TYR A 47 -0.58 -18.47 18.89
N HIS A 48 0.56 -18.58 18.21
CA HIS A 48 1.88 -18.20 18.73
C HIS A 48 2.87 -18.04 17.57
N GLY A 49 4.02 -17.39 17.87
CA GLY A 49 5.13 -17.32 16.92
C GLY A 49 5.93 -18.62 16.87
N PHE A 50 6.56 -18.85 15.74
CA PHE A 50 7.51 -19.94 15.51
C PHE A 50 8.91 -19.39 15.30
N SER A 51 9.95 -20.20 15.54
CA SER A 51 11.31 -19.88 15.13
C SER A 51 11.42 -19.82 13.60
N PHE A 52 12.50 -19.22 13.11
CA PHE A 52 12.73 -19.15 11.66
C PHE A 52 12.82 -20.55 11.02
N GLU A 53 13.50 -21.47 11.68
CA GLU A 53 13.68 -22.85 11.21
C GLU A 53 12.35 -23.59 11.13
N GLU A 54 11.50 -23.41 12.13
CA GLU A 54 10.15 -24.01 12.15
C GLU A 54 9.27 -23.46 11.03
N LEU A 55 9.29 -22.14 10.82
CA LEU A 55 8.55 -21.51 9.72
C LEU A 55 9.03 -21.99 8.35
N VAL A 56 10.35 -22.06 8.15
CA VAL A 56 10.92 -22.58 6.90
C VAL A 56 10.51 -24.03 6.68
N ALA A 57 10.51 -24.87 7.73
CA ALA A 57 10.05 -26.24 7.63
C ALA A 57 8.54 -26.33 7.24
N MET A 58 7.71 -25.47 7.84
CA MET A 58 6.29 -25.39 7.50
C MET A 58 6.08 -24.95 6.04
N TYR A 59 6.79 -23.92 5.57
CA TYR A 59 6.74 -23.50 4.17
C TYR A 59 7.20 -24.60 3.23
N TYR A 60 8.25 -25.32 3.59
CA TYR A 60 8.80 -26.39 2.75
C TYR A 60 7.81 -27.55 2.56
N VAL A 61 7.11 -27.97 3.62
CA VAL A 61 6.16 -29.10 3.55
C VAL A 61 4.78 -28.72 3.02
N ALA A 62 4.42 -27.43 3.10
CA ALA A 62 3.09 -26.99 2.66
C ALA A 62 2.95 -27.07 1.13
N ASP A 63 1.95 -27.77 0.64
CA ASP A 63 1.65 -27.88 -0.80
C ASP A 63 1.11 -26.55 -1.35
N ILE A 64 0.35 -25.81 -0.54
CA ILE A 64 -0.28 -24.55 -0.92
C ILE A 64 -0.03 -23.53 0.18
N ALA A 65 0.43 -22.34 -0.18
CA ALA A 65 0.39 -21.17 0.70
C ALA A 65 -0.77 -20.27 0.31
N LEU A 66 -1.63 -19.98 1.29
CA LEU A 66 -2.77 -19.08 1.15
C LEU A 66 -2.46 -17.75 1.88
N VAL A 67 -2.17 -16.72 1.13
CA VAL A 67 -1.75 -15.39 1.64
C VAL A 67 -2.75 -14.35 1.16
N THR A 68 -3.73 -14.01 1.99
CA THR A 68 -4.91 -13.24 1.62
C THR A 68 -5.09 -11.94 2.41
N PRO A 69 -4.06 -11.07 2.53
CA PRO A 69 -4.24 -9.81 3.23
C PRO A 69 -5.23 -8.91 2.47
N LEU A 70 -6.06 -8.18 3.24
CA LEU A 70 -6.96 -7.15 2.68
C LEU A 70 -6.18 -5.91 2.21
N ARG A 71 -5.02 -5.65 2.83
CA ARG A 71 -4.10 -4.57 2.45
C ARG A 71 -2.73 -4.83 3.07
N ASP A 72 -1.72 -4.96 2.22
CA ASP A 72 -0.34 -5.14 2.65
C ASP A 72 0.61 -4.45 1.66
N GLY A 73 1.54 -3.65 2.15
CA GLY A 73 2.49 -2.91 1.30
C GLY A 73 3.52 -3.77 0.59
N MET A 74 3.81 -4.98 1.09
CA MET A 74 4.77 -5.91 0.49
C MET A 74 4.31 -7.35 0.62
N ASN A 75 4.28 -7.90 1.81
CA ASN A 75 4.09 -9.28 2.22
C ASN A 75 5.34 -10.16 2.05
N LEU A 76 6.11 -10.28 3.13
CA LEU A 76 7.31 -11.13 3.15
C LEU A 76 6.97 -12.62 3.18
N VAL A 77 5.86 -13.03 3.81
CA VAL A 77 5.42 -14.43 3.92
C VAL A 77 5.31 -15.09 2.55
N ALA A 78 4.72 -14.40 1.57
CA ALA A 78 4.62 -14.89 0.20
C ALA A 78 6.00 -15.09 -0.45
N LYS A 79 6.93 -14.16 -0.22
CA LYS A 79 8.30 -14.25 -0.74
C LYS A 79 9.09 -15.37 -0.05
N GLU A 80 8.95 -15.51 1.25
CA GLU A 80 9.59 -16.57 2.05
C GLU A 80 9.13 -17.95 1.60
N TYR A 81 7.83 -18.14 1.39
CA TYR A 81 7.29 -19.38 0.86
C TYR A 81 7.92 -19.75 -0.50
N VAL A 82 7.91 -18.83 -1.45
CA VAL A 82 8.48 -19.06 -2.79
C VAL A 82 9.98 -19.34 -2.72
N ALA A 83 10.72 -18.61 -1.87
CA ALA A 83 12.15 -18.81 -1.71
C ALA A 83 12.48 -20.19 -1.10
N THR A 84 11.62 -20.70 -0.22
CA THR A 84 11.81 -22.00 0.45
C THR A 84 11.57 -23.20 -0.47
N LYS A 85 10.73 -23.04 -1.50
CA LYS A 85 10.31 -24.12 -2.42
C LYS A 85 11.34 -24.43 -3.55
N GLN A 86 12.63 -24.52 -3.24
CA GLN A 86 13.65 -24.71 -4.28
C GLN A 86 13.55 -26.06 -4.99
N ASP A 87 13.39 -27.15 -4.24
CA ASP A 87 13.37 -28.52 -4.76
C ASP A 87 11.98 -29.19 -4.67
N ASN A 88 11.03 -28.53 -4.02
CA ASN A 88 9.71 -29.08 -3.74
C ASN A 88 8.62 -28.26 -4.46
N PRO A 89 7.69 -28.89 -5.17
CA PRO A 89 6.59 -28.20 -5.82
C PRO A 89 5.67 -27.55 -4.79
N GLY A 90 4.87 -26.60 -5.23
CA GLY A 90 3.89 -25.93 -4.40
C GLY A 90 3.18 -24.80 -5.15
N VAL A 91 2.09 -24.32 -4.59
CA VAL A 91 1.28 -23.26 -5.19
C VAL A 91 1.14 -22.10 -4.22
N LEU A 92 1.39 -20.89 -4.70
CA LEU A 92 1.08 -19.68 -3.97
C LEU A 92 -0.26 -19.13 -4.45
N ILE A 93 -1.21 -18.96 -3.52
CA ILE A 93 -2.43 -18.17 -3.71
C ILE A 93 -2.21 -16.85 -2.99
N LEU A 94 -2.26 -15.74 -3.71
CA LEU A 94 -1.85 -14.43 -3.20
C LEU A 94 -2.93 -13.39 -3.48
N SER A 95 -3.24 -12.58 -2.47
CA SER A 95 -4.09 -11.41 -2.62
C SER A 95 -3.49 -10.40 -3.60
N GLU A 96 -4.30 -9.92 -4.55
CA GLU A 96 -3.96 -8.79 -5.43
C GLU A 96 -3.72 -7.49 -4.65
N MET A 97 -4.21 -7.40 -3.40
CA MET A 97 -4.02 -6.26 -2.49
C MET A 97 -2.66 -6.31 -1.75
N ALA A 98 -1.85 -7.34 -1.96
CA ALA A 98 -0.47 -7.42 -1.46
C ALA A 98 0.50 -6.81 -2.47
N GLY A 99 1.40 -5.93 -2.02
CA GLY A 99 2.42 -5.34 -2.91
C GLY A 99 3.32 -6.36 -3.60
N ALA A 100 3.53 -7.52 -2.97
CA ALA A 100 4.26 -8.64 -3.55
C ALA A 100 3.58 -9.24 -4.80
N SER A 101 2.28 -9.02 -5.04
CA SER A 101 1.55 -9.54 -6.21
C SER A 101 2.11 -9.03 -7.54
N VAL A 102 2.68 -7.82 -7.53
CA VAL A 102 3.33 -7.23 -8.71
C VAL A 102 4.60 -8.00 -9.10
N GLU A 103 5.36 -8.47 -8.12
CA GLU A 103 6.59 -9.23 -8.34
C GLU A 103 6.30 -10.73 -8.53
N LEU A 104 5.35 -11.27 -7.78
CA LEU A 104 4.97 -12.69 -7.80
C LEU A 104 3.72 -12.93 -8.66
N SER A 105 3.70 -12.39 -9.88
CA SER A 105 2.56 -12.42 -10.80
C SER A 105 2.20 -13.83 -11.31
N ASP A 106 3.09 -14.81 -11.17
CA ASP A 106 2.83 -16.22 -11.46
C ASP A 106 2.10 -16.96 -10.33
N ALA A 107 1.82 -16.31 -9.20
CA ALA A 107 0.90 -16.82 -8.18
C ALA A 107 -0.54 -16.91 -8.72
N LEU A 108 -1.41 -17.67 -8.05
CA LEU A 108 -2.83 -17.56 -8.27
C LEU A 108 -3.32 -16.29 -7.56
N LEU A 109 -3.48 -15.21 -8.31
CA LEU A 109 -3.93 -13.93 -7.76
C LEU A 109 -5.44 -13.96 -7.51
N ILE A 110 -5.86 -13.47 -6.35
CA ILE A 110 -7.27 -13.45 -5.93
C ILE A 110 -7.63 -12.11 -5.29
N ASN A 111 -8.91 -11.74 -5.39
CA ASN A 111 -9.47 -10.70 -4.55
C ASN A 111 -9.80 -11.28 -3.16
N PRO A 112 -9.19 -10.78 -2.08
CA PRO A 112 -9.39 -11.35 -0.73
C PRO A 112 -10.80 -11.11 -0.17
N ASN A 113 -11.63 -10.28 -0.82
CA ASN A 113 -13.04 -10.07 -0.45
C ASN A 113 -14.00 -10.99 -1.23
N ASP A 114 -13.51 -11.77 -2.18
CA ASP A 114 -14.31 -12.66 -3.02
C ASP A 114 -14.07 -14.12 -2.58
N THR A 115 -14.98 -14.64 -1.77
CA THR A 115 -14.91 -16.01 -1.23
C THR A 115 -15.00 -17.07 -2.32
N ASP A 116 -15.78 -16.82 -3.38
CA ASP A 116 -15.93 -17.77 -4.49
C ASP A 116 -14.62 -17.87 -5.29
N GLN A 117 -13.94 -16.74 -5.49
CA GLN A 117 -12.64 -16.71 -6.13
C GLN A 117 -11.55 -17.42 -5.31
N ILE A 118 -11.59 -17.26 -3.97
CA ILE A 118 -10.69 -17.99 -3.06
C ILE A 118 -10.94 -19.49 -3.15
N GLU A 119 -12.19 -19.94 -3.11
CA GLU A 119 -12.54 -21.35 -3.24
C GLU A 119 -12.06 -21.93 -4.58
N GLN A 120 -12.33 -21.23 -5.68
CA GLN A 120 -11.88 -21.66 -7.02
C GLN A 120 -10.36 -21.75 -7.11
N ALA A 121 -9.63 -20.80 -6.52
CA ALA A 121 -8.17 -20.80 -6.49
C ALA A 121 -7.63 -22.00 -5.69
N ILE A 122 -8.22 -22.31 -4.54
CA ILE A 122 -7.86 -23.50 -3.75
C ILE A 122 -8.13 -24.77 -4.55
N CYS A 123 -9.32 -24.91 -5.14
CA CYS A 123 -9.67 -26.06 -5.97
C CYS A 123 -8.74 -26.22 -7.18
N ARG A 124 -8.33 -25.11 -7.79
CA ARG A 124 -7.35 -25.11 -8.89
C ARG A 124 -5.97 -25.54 -8.40
N ALA A 125 -5.51 -24.99 -7.27
CA ALA A 125 -4.21 -25.32 -6.70
C ALA A 125 -4.10 -26.82 -6.35
N LEU A 126 -5.14 -27.40 -5.76
CA LEU A 126 -5.21 -28.83 -5.42
C LEU A 126 -5.15 -29.76 -6.63
N LYS A 127 -5.56 -29.31 -7.81
CA LYS A 127 -5.59 -30.06 -9.05
C LYS A 127 -4.45 -29.70 -10.00
N MET A 128 -3.59 -28.75 -9.64
CA MET A 128 -2.53 -28.23 -10.51
C MET A 128 -1.47 -29.29 -10.76
N PRO A 129 -1.13 -29.59 -12.03
CA PRO A 129 -0.06 -30.52 -12.37
C PRO A 129 1.28 -30.09 -11.77
N LEU A 130 2.08 -31.07 -11.33
CA LEU A 130 3.39 -30.79 -10.72
C LEU A 130 4.31 -29.96 -11.62
N GLU A 131 4.23 -30.14 -12.91
CA GLU A 131 5.03 -29.39 -13.88
C GLU A 131 4.64 -27.91 -13.89
N GLU A 132 3.34 -27.59 -13.93
CA GLU A 132 2.86 -26.20 -13.83
C GLU A 132 3.26 -25.57 -12.49
N GLN A 133 3.19 -26.31 -11.38
CA GLN A 133 3.63 -25.81 -10.08
C GLN A 133 5.12 -25.40 -10.10
N ARG A 134 5.98 -26.26 -10.66
CA ARG A 134 7.42 -26.00 -10.80
C ARG A 134 7.72 -24.82 -11.70
N GLU A 135 7.09 -24.73 -12.87
CA GLU A 135 7.29 -23.61 -13.78
C GLU A 135 6.92 -22.28 -13.17
N ARG A 136 5.78 -22.20 -12.47
CA ARG A 136 5.35 -21.00 -11.78
C ARG A 136 6.33 -20.59 -10.67
N LEU A 137 6.75 -21.55 -9.84
CA LEU A 137 7.73 -21.31 -8.79
C LEU A 137 9.07 -20.84 -9.35
N GLN A 138 9.60 -21.47 -10.40
CA GLN A 138 10.86 -21.08 -11.02
C GLN A 138 10.82 -19.64 -11.54
N ARG A 139 9.72 -19.21 -12.18
CA ARG A 139 9.57 -17.83 -12.65
C ARG A 139 9.55 -16.85 -11.48
N MET A 140 8.81 -17.14 -10.42
CA MET A 140 8.78 -16.29 -9.21
C MET A 140 10.15 -16.25 -8.51
N GLN A 141 10.84 -17.38 -8.38
CA GLN A 141 12.18 -17.45 -7.79
C GLN A 141 13.22 -16.68 -8.60
N ALA A 142 13.14 -16.72 -9.93
CA ALA A 142 14.01 -15.92 -10.79
C ALA A 142 13.85 -14.42 -10.52
N ILE A 143 12.63 -13.96 -10.29
CA ILE A 143 12.37 -12.55 -9.91
C ILE A 143 12.96 -12.25 -8.53
N LEU A 144 12.71 -13.11 -7.52
CA LEU A 144 13.23 -12.92 -6.16
C LEU A 144 14.75 -12.91 -6.11
N SER A 145 15.43 -13.71 -6.94
CA SER A 145 16.89 -13.75 -6.99
C SER A 145 17.52 -12.42 -7.41
N VAL A 146 16.79 -11.60 -8.19
CA VAL A 146 17.21 -10.29 -8.64
C VAL A 146 16.73 -9.16 -7.72
N GLN A 147 15.54 -9.30 -7.15
CA GLN A 147 14.92 -8.30 -6.29
C GLN A 147 15.38 -8.44 -4.82
N THR A 148 16.69 -8.30 -4.62
CA THR A 148 17.30 -8.40 -3.29
C THR A 148 17.12 -7.13 -2.46
N VAL A 149 17.35 -7.22 -1.14
CA VAL A 149 17.35 -6.06 -0.25
C VAL A 149 18.38 -4.99 -0.68
N ASN A 150 19.52 -5.41 -1.21
CA ASN A 150 20.54 -4.48 -1.73
C ASN A 150 20.03 -3.71 -2.94
N LYS A 151 19.35 -4.39 -3.87
CA LYS A 151 18.73 -3.73 -5.03
C LYS A 151 17.64 -2.77 -4.59
N TRP A 152 16.75 -3.20 -3.68
CA TRP A 152 15.70 -2.35 -3.13
C TRP A 152 16.30 -1.07 -2.50
N ALA A 153 17.35 -1.21 -1.66
CA ALA A 153 18.00 -0.08 -1.03
C ALA A 153 18.64 0.87 -2.07
N ALA A 154 19.27 0.32 -3.11
CA ALA A 154 19.87 1.11 -4.19
C ALA A 154 18.80 1.89 -4.98
N ASP A 155 17.67 1.24 -5.30
CA ASP A 155 16.55 1.85 -6.02
C ASP A 155 15.91 2.95 -5.17
N PHE A 156 15.66 2.69 -3.88
CA PHE A 156 15.14 3.68 -2.93
C PHE A 156 16.05 4.91 -2.85
N MET A 157 17.37 4.71 -2.71
CA MET A 157 18.33 5.81 -2.61
C MET A 157 18.42 6.62 -3.92
N ARG A 158 18.25 5.98 -5.07
CA ARG A 158 18.18 6.66 -6.37
C ARG A 158 16.96 7.56 -6.46
N GLU A 159 15.77 7.04 -6.16
CA GLU A 159 14.51 7.79 -6.17
C GLU A 159 14.53 8.95 -5.15
N TRP A 160 15.08 8.70 -3.96
CA TRP A 160 15.25 9.75 -2.94
C TRP A 160 16.13 10.90 -3.44
N ARG A 161 17.28 10.59 -4.08
CA ARG A 161 18.16 11.61 -4.65
C ARG A 161 17.46 12.42 -5.74
N GLN A 162 16.77 11.76 -6.66
CA GLN A 162 16.01 12.43 -7.72
C GLN A 162 14.95 13.38 -7.15
N THR A 163 14.20 12.91 -6.13
CA THR A 163 13.18 13.71 -5.45
C THR A 163 13.82 14.90 -4.70
N ALA A 164 14.95 14.70 -4.02
CA ALA A 164 15.68 15.76 -3.35
C ALA A 164 16.18 16.84 -4.34
N GLU A 165 16.70 16.43 -5.51
CA GLU A 165 17.10 17.35 -6.56
C GLU A 165 15.90 18.12 -7.15
N LYS A 166 14.78 17.42 -7.39
CA LYS A 166 13.54 18.05 -7.85
C LYS A 166 13.05 19.10 -6.85
N ASN A 167 13.08 18.78 -5.56
CA ASN A 167 12.70 19.69 -4.49
C ASN A 167 13.64 20.90 -4.39
N LYS A 168 14.95 20.70 -4.55
CA LYS A 168 15.92 21.83 -4.64
C LYS A 168 15.62 22.75 -5.82
N ARG A 169 15.24 22.21 -6.98
CA ARG A 169 14.81 23.00 -8.14
C ARG A 169 13.53 23.78 -7.87
N LEU A 170 12.58 23.20 -7.14
CA LEU A 170 11.35 23.87 -6.73
C LEU A 170 11.62 24.97 -5.70
N GLN A 171 12.53 24.77 -4.76
CA GLN A 171 12.94 25.80 -3.79
C GLN A 171 13.63 26.98 -4.46
N LYS A 172 14.41 26.76 -5.55
CA LYS A 172 15.00 27.86 -6.34
C LYS A 172 13.96 28.72 -7.06
N LYS A 173 12.69 28.29 -7.13
CA LYS A 173 11.59 29.10 -7.67
C LYS A 173 10.97 30.07 -6.64
N LYS A 174 11.49 30.15 -5.42
CA LYS A 174 11.10 31.22 -4.48
C LYS A 174 11.55 32.56 -5.03
N ILE A 175 10.63 33.51 -5.06
CA ILE A 175 10.89 34.88 -5.53
C ILE A 175 12.01 35.49 -4.67
N SER A 176 13.15 35.76 -5.30
CA SER A 176 14.29 36.45 -4.65
C SER A 176 13.99 37.92 -4.44
N ALA A 177 14.83 38.63 -3.67
CA ALA A 177 14.73 40.06 -3.52
C ALA A 177 14.90 40.81 -4.88
N GLN A 178 15.74 40.26 -5.75
CA GLN A 178 15.94 40.81 -7.09
C GLN A 178 14.69 40.62 -7.96
N ASP A 179 14.09 39.43 -7.96
CA ASP A 179 12.84 39.16 -8.67
C ASP A 179 11.71 40.06 -8.21
N ARG A 180 11.62 40.31 -6.89
CA ARG A 180 10.62 41.24 -6.33
C ARG A 180 10.79 42.68 -6.86
N ASN A 181 12.01 43.15 -6.96
CA ASN A 181 12.29 44.48 -7.48
C ASN A 181 11.96 44.56 -8.98
N GLU A 182 12.28 43.52 -9.74
CA GLU A 182 11.95 43.43 -11.15
C GLU A 182 10.42 43.38 -11.37
N ILE A 183 9.69 42.53 -10.62
CA ILE A 183 8.22 42.48 -10.66
C ILE A 183 7.62 43.83 -10.31
N LYS A 184 8.16 44.53 -9.28
CA LYS A 184 7.70 45.86 -8.90
C LYS A 184 7.90 46.89 -10.03
N THR A 185 9.06 46.90 -10.65
CA THR A 185 9.37 47.77 -11.79
C THR A 185 8.43 47.50 -12.96
N LEU A 186 8.22 46.25 -13.33
CA LEU A 186 7.27 45.85 -14.38
C LEU A 186 5.83 46.26 -14.03
N TYR A 187 5.44 46.06 -12.77
CA TYR A 187 4.13 46.50 -12.29
C TYR A 187 3.92 48.01 -12.42
N ASP A 188 4.90 48.80 -12.01
CA ASP A 188 4.81 50.26 -12.05
C ASP A 188 4.79 50.80 -13.49
N GLN A 189 5.53 50.20 -14.40
CA GLN A 189 5.63 50.60 -15.80
C GLN A 189 4.48 50.12 -16.69
N ALA A 190 3.72 49.09 -16.25
CA ALA A 190 2.65 48.49 -17.05
C ALA A 190 1.48 49.47 -17.26
N ARG A 191 1.06 49.63 -18.51
CA ARG A 191 -0.12 50.43 -18.91
C ARG A 191 -1.45 49.76 -18.55
N LYS A 192 -1.49 48.43 -18.60
CA LYS A 192 -2.64 47.58 -18.18
C LYS A 192 -2.08 46.38 -17.46
N ARG A 193 -2.78 45.92 -16.42
CA ARG A 193 -2.40 44.76 -15.61
C ARG A 193 -3.58 43.82 -15.46
N LEU A 194 -3.38 42.55 -15.68
CA LEU A 194 -4.28 41.48 -15.29
C LEU A 194 -3.75 40.86 -14.01
N ILE A 195 -4.53 40.91 -12.93
CA ILE A 195 -4.21 40.38 -11.62
C ILE A 195 -5.18 39.25 -11.35
N LEU A 196 -4.66 38.02 -11.31
CA LEU A 196 -5.40 36.82 -10.97
C LEU A 196 -5.08 36.45 -9.52
N LEU A 197 -6.09 36.39 -8.69
CA LEU A 197 -5.94 36.11 -7.26
C LEU A 197 -6.66 34.82 -6.92
N ASP A 198 -5.93 33.86 -6.38
CA ASP A 198 -6.50 32.67 -5.77
C ASP A 198 -7.02 33.04 -4.36
N TYR A 199 -8.23 32.56 -4.01
CA TYR A 199 -8.91 32.98 -2.78
C TYR A 199 -8.63 32.01 -1.63
N ASP A 200 -8.97 30.73 -1.82
CA ASP A 200 -8.91 29.71 -0.78
C ASP A 200 -7.47 29.27 -0.49
N GLY A 201 -7.00 29.41 0.75
CA GLY A 201 -5.62 29.10 1.14
C GLY A 201 -4.60 30.16 0.76
N THR A 202 -4.97 31.19 -0.05
CA THR A 202 -4.11 32.31 -0.48
C THR A 202 -4.52 33.62 0.18
N LEU A 203 -5.72 34.10 -0.06
CA LEU A 203 -6.25 35.34 0.53
C LEU A 203 -6.99 35.06 1.83
N THR A 204 -7.56 33.89 2.00
CA THR A 204 -8.25 33.42 3.20
C THR A 204 -7.77 32.02 3.56
N ALA A 205 -7.58 31.74 4.85
CA ALA A 205 -7.26 30.37 5.29
C ALA A 205 -8.41 29.40 4.97
N PHE A 206 -8.09 28.16 4.67
CA PHE A 206 -9.09 27.12 4.44
C PHE A 206 -10.08 27.02 5.59
N LYS A 207 -11.37 26.95 5.27
CA LYS A 207 -12.48 26.81 6.21
C LYS A 207 -13.19 25.46 5.97
N LYS A 208 -13.88 24.98 7.01
CA LYS A 208 -14.64 23.73 6.92
C LYS A 208 -15.86 23.88 5.99
N HIS A 209 -16.48 25.04 6.00
CA HIS A 209 -17.61 25.38 5.14
C HIS A 209 -17.29 26.60 4.28
N PRO A 210 -17.63 26.61 2.98
CA PRO A 210 -17.31 27.72 2.08
C PRO A 210 -17.87 29.07 2.53
N GLU A 211 -19.04 29.08 3.16
CA GLU A 211 -19.70 30.28 3.72
C GLU A 211 -18.91 30.95 4.85
N ASP A 212 -18.01 30.22 5.52
CA ASP A 212 -17.16 30.76 6.59
C ASP A 212 -15.90 31.45 6.05
N ALA A 213 -15.61 31.30 4.75
CA ALA A 213 -14.45 31.90 4.09
C ALA A 213 -14.71 33.39 3.74
N VAL A 214 -15.15 34.17 4.72
CA VAL A 214 -15.47 35.60 4.55
C VAL A 214 -14.19 36.45 4.55
N PRO A 215 -14.03 37.37 3.59
CA PRO A 215 -12.86 38.25 3.54
C PRO A 215 -12.82 39.21 4.75
N THR A 216 -11.64 39.32 5.36
CA THR A 216 -11.41 40.25 6.48
C THR A 216 -11.54 41.70 6.02
N PRO A 217 -11.83 42.67 6.93
CA PRO A 217 -11.87 44.08 6.57
C PRO A 217 -10.57 44.56 5.89
N ALA A 218 -9.41 44.11 6.37
CA ALA A 218 -8.11 44.46 5.79
C ALA A 218 -7.95 43.92 4.36
N LEU A 219 -8.43 42.69 4.11
CA LEU A 219 -8.42 42.09 2.76
C LEU A 219 -9.34 42.87 1.81
N ARG A 220 -10.53 43.25 2.28
CA ARG A 220 -11.47 44.05 1.47
C ARG A 220 -10.86 45.41 1.10
N ASP A 221 -10.23 46.11 2.05
CA ASP A 221 -9.57 47.40 1.81
C ASP A 221 -8.41 47.25 0.79
N MET A 222 -7.62 46.18 0.90
CA MET A 222 -6.56 45.85 -0.07
C MET A 222 -7.11 45.60 -1.47
N LEU A 223 -8.15 44.79 -1.59
CA LEU A 223 -8.79 44.50 -2.88
C LEU A 223 -9.42 45.73 -3.50
N GLN A 224 -10.04 46.59 -2.68
CA GLN A 224 -10.63 47.83 -3.13
C GLN A 224 -9.57 48.79 -3.67
N ARG A 225 -8.41 48.92 -3.01
CA ARG A 225 -7.26 49.70 -3.50
C ARG A 225 -6.71 49.15 -4.82
N LEU A 226 -6.60 47.83 -4.96
CA LEU A 226 -6.18 47.20 -6.23
C LEU A 226 -7.15 47.49 -7.35
N TYR A 227 -8.45 47.40 -7.08
CA TYR A 227 -9.52 47.63 -8.05
C TYR A 227 -9.67 49.12 -8.44
N SER A 228 -9.28 50.02 -7.54
CA SER A 228 -9.41 51.48 -7.79
C SER A 228 -8.39 52.02 -8.80
N ASP A 229 -7.30 51.30 -9.09
CA ASP A 229 -6.36 51.69 -10.14
C ASP A 229 -6.94 51.26 -11.52
N PRO A 230 -7.26 52.23 -12.42
CA PRO A 230 -7.88 51.93 -13.70
C PRO A 230 -7.02 51.09 -14.66
N ARG A 231 -5.74 50.92 -14.32
CA ARG A 231 -4.83 50.05 -15.08
C ARG A 231 -4.98 48.58 -14.69
N ASN A 232 -5.62 48.30 -13.56
CA ASN A 232 -5.76 46.93 -13.05
C ASN A 232 -7.09 46.31 -13.51
N HIS A 233 -7.00 45.10 -14.03
CA HIS A 233 -8.11 44.19 -14.17
C HIS A 233 -7.92 43.06 -13.16
N VAL A 234 -8.73 43.03 -12.12
CA VAL A 234 -8.59 42.07 -11.00
C VAL A 234 -9.65 41.00 -11.13
N THR A 235 -9.24 39.73 -11.08
CA THR A 235 -10.10 38.54 -11.05
C THR A 235 -9.74 37.72 -9.83
N ILE A 236 -10.74 37.24 -9.11
CA ILE A 236 -10.60 36.37 -7.94
C ILE A 236 -11.25 35.03 -8.27
#